data_5891f9f77a8500cd289b9c9c107e2f57
#
_entry.id   5891f9f77a8500cd289b9c9c107e2f57
#
_cell.length_a   1.000
_cell.length_b   1.000
_cell.length_c   1.000
_cell.angle_alpha   90.00
_cell.angle_beta   90.00
_cell.angle_gamma   90.00
#
_symmetry.space_group_name_H-M   'P 1'
#
loop_
_entity.id
_entity.type
_entity.pdbx_description
1 polymer ?
#
loop_
_entity_poly.entity_id
_entity_poly.type
_entity_poly.pdbx_seq_one_letter_code
_entity_poly.pdbx_strand_id
1 'polypeptide(L)'
;ILQSFQETAHKYQIEKKLIAQFLHSMEMDLQKIDYNSELYKEYIFGSAEVVGLMCLQVFTDGDKEKYEELKPYAMKLGSAFQKINFLRDLKDDYQILGRTYFPNIDMCVFDNCVKYQIENEIEEEFKEALIGIKKLPPSSMFGVYLAYTYYVSLFQKIKRKSSNEILNRRVRIPNSEKALVAFKSYLRYKTAFL
;
A
#
# COMPACT_ATOMS: atom_id res chain seq x y z
N ILE A 1 1.44 2.89 -23.42
CA ILE A 1 1.26 2.39 -22.03
C ILE A 1 0.68 0.97 -22.05
N LEU A 2 -0.51 0.72 -22.66
CA LEU A 2 -1.11 -0.63 -22.66
C LEU A 2 -0.23 -1.67 -23.35
N GLN A 3 0.39 -1.34 -24.47
CA GLN A 3 1.31 -2.25 -25.16
C GLN A 3 2.51 -2.62 -24.30
N SER A 4 3.17 -1.63 -23.66
CA SER A 4 4.31 -1.88 -22.77
C SER A 4 3.92 -2.72 -21.54
N PHE A 5 2.72 -2.50 -21.01
CA PHE A 5 2.20 -3.33 -19.92
C PHE A 5 1.97 -4.77 -20.39
N GLN A 6 1.36 -4.95 -21.57
CA GLN A 6 1.11 -6.27 -22.14
C GLN A 6 2.41 -7.04 -22.40
N GLU A 7 3.42 -6.38 -22.99
CA GLU A 7 4.75 -6.95 -23.21
C GLU A 7 5.40 -7.40 -21.90
N THR A 8 5.33 -6.55 -20.86
CA THR A 8 5.84 -6.89 -19.52
C THR A 8 5.07 -8.06 -18.90
N ALA A 9 3.76 -8.06 -18.99
CA ALA A 9 2.92 -9.13 -18.45
C ALA A 9 3.22 -10.47 -19.12
N HIS A 10 3.44 -10.47 -20.43
CA HIS A 10 3.86 -11.67 -21.17
C HIS A 10 5.28 -12.11 -20.81
N LYS A 11 6.22 -11.18 -20.77
CA LYS A 11 7.63 -11.47 -20.47
C LYS A 11 7.81 -12.15 -19.12
N TYR A 12 7.14 -11.62 -18.09
CA TYR A 12 7.24 -12.11 -16.71
C TYR A 12 6.12 -13.08 -16.33
N GLN A 13 5.29 -13.50 -17.29
CA GLN A 13 4.21 -14.47 -17.09
C GLN A 13 3.24 -14.05 -15.94
N ILE A 14 2.92 -12.74 -15.86
CA ILE A 14 1.98 -12.24 -14.87
C ILE A 14 0.62 -12.90 -15.08
N GLU A 15 0.08 -13.51 -14.04
CA GLU A 15 -1.17 -14.23 -14.11
C GLU A 15 -2.34 -13.29 -14.45
N LYS A 16 -3.12 -13.66 -15.47
CA LYS A 16 -4.29 -12.88 -15.90
C LYS A 16 -5.31 -12.64 -14.79
N LYS A 17 -5.40 -13.56 -13.81
CA LYS A 17 -6.30 -13.41 -12.67
C LYS A 17 -5.94 -12.20 -11.80
N LEU A 18 -4.64 -11.87 -11.63
CA LEU A 18 -4.20 -10.69 -10.86
C LEU A 18 -4.62 -9.41 -11.58
N ILE A 19 -4.47 -9.38 -12.90
CA ILE A 19 -4.90 -8.24 -13.73
C ILE A 19 -6.42 -8.08 -13.68
N ALA A 20 -7.17 -9.18 -13.82
CA ALA A 20 -8.63 -9.15 -13.73
C ALA A 20 -9.11 -8.65 -12.37
N GLN A 21 -8.48 -9.10 -11.28
CA GLN A 21 -8.83 -8.66 -9.93
C GLN A 21 -8.52 -7.17 -9.70
N PHE A 22 -7.41 -6.68 -10.26
CA PHE A 22 -7.12 -5.25 -10.24
C PHE A 22 -8.19 -4.44 -10.98
N LEU A 23 -8.55 -4.86 -12.19
CA LEU A 23 -9.58 -4.17 -12.98
C LEU A 23 -10.94 -4.21 -12.30
N HIS A 24 -11.28 -5.33 -11.66
CA HIS A 24 -12.50 -5.43 -10.87
C HIS A 24 -12.54 -4.43 -9.70
N SER A 25 -11.43 -4.28 -8.95
CA SER A 25 -11.37 -3.26 -7.89
C SER A 25 -11.46 -1.82 -8.42
N MET A 26 -10.95 -1.56 -9.63
CA MET A 26 -11.16 -0.25 -10.28
C MET A 26 -12.62 -0.03 -10.73
N GLU A 27 -13.31 -1.10 -11.15
CA GLU A 27 -14.73 -1.05 -11.46
C GLU A 27 -15.58 -0.75 -10.21
N MET A 28 -15.21 -1.29 -9.04
CA MET A 28 -15.85 -0.96 -7.77
C MET A 28 -15.83 0.55 -7.48
N ASP A 29 -14.79 1.27 -7.92
CA ASP A 29 -14.69 2.72 -7.76
C ASP A 29 -15.68 3.51 -8.65
N LEU A 30 -16.29 2.89 -9.65
CA LEU A 30 -17.31 3.54 -10.48
C LEU A 30 -18.69 3.57 -9.82
N GLN A 31 -18.87 2.81 -8.75
CA GLN A 31 -20.13 2.69 -8.02
C GLN A 31 -19.99 3.23 -6.59
N LYS A 32 -21.09 3.74 -6.05
CA LYS A 32 -21.14 4.07 -4.62
C LYS A 32 -21.46 2.78 -3.86
N ILE A 33 -20.47 2.23 -3.18
CA ILE A 33 -20.54 0.97 -2.44
C ILE A 33 -20.38 1.26 -0.95
N ASP A 34 -21.25 0.66 -0.15
CA ASP A 34 -21.06 0.60 1.30
C ASP A 34 -20.20 -0.63 1.63
N TYR A 35 -18.97 -0.39 2.09
CA TYR A 35 -18.00 -1.43 2.35
C TYR A 35 -18.31 -2.18 3.64
N ASN A 36 -18.66 -3.46 3.52
CA ASN A 36 -18.60 -4.40 4.63
C ASN A 36 -17.17 -5.01 4.73
N SER A 37 -16.93 -5.87 5.71
CA SER A 37 -15.61 -6.48 5.94
C SER A 37 -15.12 -7.34 4.77
N GLU A 38 -16.00 -7.95 4.00
CA GLU A 38 -15.65 -8.78 2.84
C GLU A 38 -15.28 -7.91 1.65
N LEU A 39 -16.11 -6.94 1.29
CA LEU A 39 -15.85 -5.99 0.21
C LEU A 39 -14.59 -5.14 0.47
N TYR A 40 -14.33 -4.79 1.73
CA TYR A 40 -13.10 -4.08 2.11
C TYR A 40 -11.86 -4.92 1.84
N LYS A 41 -11.87 -6.19 2.24
CA LYS A 41 -10.76 -7.11 1.95
C LYS A 41 -10.58 -7.34 0.45
N GLU A 42 -11.68 -7.53 -0.27
CA GLU A 42 -11.68 -7.71 -1.70
C GLU A 42 -11.10 -6.48 -2.42
N TYR A 43 -11.50 -5.28 -2.01
CA TYR A 43 -10.97 -4.04 -2.56
C TYR A 43 -9.48 -3.86 -2.28
N ILE A 44 -9.01 -4.08 -1.04
CA ILE A 44 -7.57 -4.01 -0.71
C ILE A 44 -6.79 -5.06 -1.52
N PHE A 45 -7.29 -6.28 -1.60
CA PHE A 45 -6.66 -7.34 -2.38
C PHE A 45 -6.51 -6.91 -3.85
N GLY A 46 -7.59 -6.45 -4.49
CA GLY A 46 -7.57 -6.08 -5.90
C GLY A 46 -6.83 -4.77 -6.19
N SER A 47 -7.00 -3.73 -5.37
CA SER A 47 -6.40 -2.42 -5.63
C SER A 47 -4.92 -2.31 -5.24
N ALA A 48 -4.42 -3.17 -4.34
CA ALA A 48 -3.08 -3.03 -3.78
C ALA A 48 -2.28 -4.33 -3.67
N GLU A 49 -2.85 -5.40 -3.10
CA GLU A 49 -2.10 -6.64 -2.89
C GLU A 49 -1.72 -7.31 -4.22
N VAL A 50 -2.65 -7.41 -5.18
CA VAL A 50 -2.34 -7.96 -6.51
C VAL A 50 -1.34 -7.09 -7.28
N VAL A 51 -1.33 -5.77 -7.05
CA VAL A 51 -0.30 -4.88 -7.63
C VAL A 51 1.07 -5.23 -7.06
N GLY A 52 1.16 -5.45 -5.74
CA GLY A 52 2.36 -5.95 -5.08
C GLY A 52 2.83 -7.28 -5.66
N LEU A 53 1.90 -8.21 -5.93
CA LEU A 53 2.18 -9.51 -6.53
C LEU A 53 2.67 -9.40 -7.98
N MET A 54 2.05 -8.55 -8.79
CA MET A 54 2.49 -8.30 -10.18
C MET A 54 3.90 -7.68 -10.20
N CYS A 55 4.19 -6.72 -9.31
CA CYS A 55 5.52 -6.16 -9.15
C CYS A 55 6.53 -7.23 -8.69
N LEU A 56 6.15 -8.06 -7.72
CA LEU A 56 7.00 -9.14 -7.21
C LEU A 56 7.40 -10.11 -8.33
N GLN A 57 6.48 -10.46 -9.22
CA GLN A 57 6.77 -11.31 -10.37
C GLN A 57 7.89 -10.74 -11.26
N VAL A 58 7.88 -9.42 -11.45
CA VAL A 58 8.95 -8.72 -12.18
C VAL A 58 10.25 -8.70 -11.36
N PHE A 59 10.18 -8.47 -10.06
CA PHE A 59 11.35 -8.34 -9.20
C PHE A 59 12.08 -9.65 -8.98
N THR A 60 11.38 -10.78 -9.04
CA THR A 60 11.97 -12.12 -8.92
C THR A 60 12.44 -12.69 -10.27
N ASP A 61 12.25 -11.95 -11.37
CA ASP A 61 12.67 -12.32 -12.73
C ASP A 61 12.20 -13.73 -13.15
N GLY A 62 10.99 -14.11 -12.73
CA GLY A 62 10.39 -15.41 -13.04
C GLY A 62 10.81 -16.56 -12.11
N ASP A 63 11.62 -16.32 -11.09
CA ASP A 63 11.93 -17.30 -10.04
C ASP A 63 10.67 -17.58 -9.20
N LYS A 64 10.05 -18.74 -9.49
CA LYS A 64 8.79 -19.16 -8.84
C LYS A 64 8.95 -19.47 -7.37
N GLU A 65 10.07 -20.05 -6.96
CA GLU A 65 10.32 -20.39 -5.56
C GLU A 65 10.43 -19.10 -4.73
N LYS A 66 11.22 -18.15 -5.23
CA LYS A 66 11.39 -16.84 -4.61
C LYS A 66 10.09 -16.03 -4.60
N TYR A 67 9.30 -16.12 -5.66
CA TYR A 67 7.98 -15.49 -5.73
C TYR A 67 7.04 -16.03 -4.63
N GLU A 68 6.90 -17.35 -4.51
CA GLU A 68 6.02 -17.94 -3.49
C GLU A 68 6.52 -17.68 -2.06
N GLU A 69 7.85 -17.67 -1.83
CA GLU A 69 8.44 -17.28 -0.54
C GLU A 69 8.06 -15.85 -0.15
N LEU A 70 8.11 -14.91 -1.10
CA LEU A 70 7.95 -13.48 -0.83
C LEU A 70 6.51 -12.97 -0.95
N LYS A 71 5.65 -13.74 -1.58
CA LYS A 71 4.24 -13.41 -1.83
C LYS A 71 3.47 -12.87 -0.60
N PRO A 72 3.49 -13.53 0.58
CA PRO A 72 2.76 -13.02 1.74
C PRO A 72 3.26 -11.65 2.18
N TYR A 73 4.54 -11.38 2.10
CA TYR A 73 5.14 -10.10 2.48
C TYR A 73 4.81 -8.98 1.48
N ALA A 74 4.74 -9.30 0.19
CA ALA A 74 4.34 -8.35 -0.84
C ALA A 74 2.87 -7.94 -0.70
N MET A 75 1.99 -8.88 -0.35
CA MET A 75 0.58 -8.61 -0.04
C MET A 75 0.47 -7.67 1.18
N LYS A 76 1.21 -7.95 2.26
CA LYS A 76 1.24 -7.08 3.45
C LYS A 76 1.70 -5.66 3.13
N LEU A 77 2.72 -5.50 2.28
CA LEU A 77 3.18 -4.19 1.85
C LEU A 77 2.10 -3.43 1.06
N GLY A 78 1.45 -4.12 0.14
CA GLY A 78 0.34 -3.55 -0.65
C GLY A 78 -0.82 -3.12 0.25
N SER A 79 -1.27 -4.00 1.16
CA SER A 79 -2.32 -3.72 2.13
C SER A 79 -2.00 -2.50 3.00
N ALA A 80 -0.79 -2.45 3.60
CA ALA A 80 -0.36 -1.32 4.42
C ALA A 80 -0.37 -0.01 3.63
N PHE A 81 0.12 -0.01 2.39
CA PHE A 81 0.11 1.17 1.54
C PHE A 81 -1.31 1.67 1.26
N GLN A 82 -2.24 0.75 0.96
CA GLN A 82 -3.62 1.11 0.67
C GLN A 82 -4.34 1.66 1.91
N LYS A 83 -4.17 1.04 3.07
CA LYS A 83 -4.73 1.54 4.34
C LYS A 83 -4.22 2.95 4.67
N ILE A 84 -2.94 3.23 4.42
CA ILE A 84 -2.38 4.58 4.57
C ILE A 84 -3.00 5.55 3.57
N ASN A 85 -3.22 5.13 2.32
CA ASN A 85 -3.90 5.97 1.34
C ASN A 85 -5.32 6.33 1.83
N PHE A 86 -6.07 5.39 2.36
CA PHE A 86 -7.40 5.66 2.96
C PHE A 86 -7.33 6.68 4.10
N LEU A 87 -6.40 6.52 5.05
CA LEU A 87 -6.24 7.49 6.14
C LEU A 87 -5.77 8.87 5.64
N ARG A 88 -4.92 8.90 4.61
CA ARG A 88 -4.42 10.15 4.01
C ARG A 88 -5.51 10.93 3.29
N ASP A 89 -6.35 10.22 2.57
CA ASP A 89 -7.34 10.80 1.65
C ASP A 89 -8.76 10.85 2.27
N LEU A 90 -8.89 10.47 3.54
CA LEU A 90 -10.15 10.32 4.27
C LEU A 90 -11.09 11.53 4.14
N LYS A 91 -10.53 12.76 4.15
CA LYS A 91 -11.30 13.98 3.92
C LYS A 91 -11.95 13.99 2.54
N ASP A 92 -11.14 13.76 1.51
CA ASP A 92 -11.59 13.87 0.12
C ASP A 92 -12.57 12.74 -0.20
N ASP A 93 -12.29 11.52 0.28
CA ASP A 93 -13.15 10.36 0.10
C ASP A 93 -14.52 10.53 0.79
N TYR A 94 -14.52 10.96 2.05
CA TYR A 94 -15.77 11.10 2.82
C TYR A 94 -16.55 12.35 2.43
N GLN A 95 -15.90 13.54 2.43
CA GLN A 95 -16.61 14.81 2.25
C GLN A 95 -16.94 15.13 0.79
N ILE A 96 -16.12 14.69 -0.17
CA ILE A 96 -16.30 15.02 -1.60
C ILE A 96 -16.96 13.86 -2.33
N LEU A 97 -16.46 12.63 -2.15
CA LEU A 97 -16.93 11.45 -2.87
C LEU A 97 -18.05 10.70 -2.13
N GLY A 98 -18.30 11.00 -0.85
CA GLY A 98 -19.27 10.32 0.00
C GLY A 98 -18.98 8.84 0.18
N ARG A 99 -17.69 8.46 0.24
CA ARG A 99 -17.21 7.09 0.37
C ARG A 99 -16.54 6.86 1.70
N THR A 100 -16.77 5.68 2.26
CA THR A 100 -16.08 5.18 3.45
C THR A 100 -15.58 3.78 3.15
N TYR A 101 -14.27 3.59 3.17
CA TYR A 101 -13.69 2.27 2.92
C TYR A 101 -13.64 1.40 4.16
N PHE A 102 -13.48 1.97 5.35
CA PHE A 102 -13.38 1.20 6.58
C PHE A 102 -14.72 0.58 6.97
N PRO A 103 -14.83 -0.76 7.03
CA PRO A 103 -16.08 -1.44 7.32
C PRO A 103 -16.54 -1.22 8.77
N ASN A 104 -17.83 -1.14 8.96
CA ASN A 104 -18.47 -0.99 10.28
C ASN A 104 -18.05 0.27 11.06
N ILE A 105 -17.45 1.25 10.39
CA ILE A 105 -17.10 2.52 10.98
C ILE A 105 -18.09 3.58 10.51
N ASP A 106 -18.93 4.04 11.42
CA ASP A 106 -19.69 5.26 11.19
C ASP A 106 -18.72 6.46 11.29
N MET A 107 -18.54 7.15 10.16
CA MET A 107 -17.64 8.31 10.10
C MET A 107 -18.07 9.45 10.99
N CYS A 108 -19.33 9.49 11.44
CA CYS A 108 -19.79 10.43 12.45
C CYS A 108 -19.17 10.18 13.83
N VAL A 109 -18.75 8.94 14.09
CA VAL A 109 -18.09 8.52 15.34
C VAL A 109 -16.64 8.09 15.14
N PHE A 110 -16.03 8.44 14.01
CA PHE A 110 -14.61 8.18 13.75
C PHE A 110 -13.74 8.97 14.72
N ASP A 111 -13.33 8.30 15.77
CA ASP A 111 -12.54 8.85 16.86
C ASP A 111 -11.07 8.39 16.85
N ASN A 112 -10.31 8.81 17.84
CA ASN A 112 -8.92 8.40 17.98
C ASN A 112 -8.77 6.92 18.35
N CYS A 113 -9.76 6.27 18.94
CA CYS A 113 -9.71 4.86 19.29
C CYS A 113 -9.79 3.99 18.02
N VAL A 114 -10.74 4.30 17.15
CA VAL A 114 -10.89 3.65 15.84
C VAL A 114 -9.64 3.86 14.98
N LYS A 115 -9.17 5.11 14.92
CA LYS A 115 -7.92 5.44 14.21
C LYS A 115 -6.74 4.61 14.72
N TYR A 116 -6.59 4.47 16.02
CA TYR A 116 -5.51 3.71 16.66
C TYR A 116 -5.57 2.21 16.31
N GLN A 117 -6.77 1.63 16.23
CA GLN A 117 -6.92 0.23 15.80
C GLN A 117 -6.39 0.01 14.37
N ILE A 118 -6.76 0.89 13.44
CA ILE A 118 -6.28 0.84 12.06
C ILE A 118 -4.75 1.03 12.02
N GLU A 119 -4.22 1.95 12.81
CA GLU A 119 -2.78 2.19 12.88
C GLU A 119 -2.00 0.98 13.38
N ASN A 120 -2.52 0.25 14.34
CA ASN A 120 -1.89 -0.98 14.84
C ASN A 120 -1.85 -2.06 13.75
N GLU A 121 -2.92 -2.24 12.99
CA GLU A 121 -2.92 -3.18 11.86
C GLU A 121 -1.85 -2.81 10.83
N ILE A 122 -1.74 -1.53 10.47
CA ILE A 122 -0.73 -1.04 9.52
C ILE A 122 0.70 -1.28 10.06
N GLU A 123 0.93 -1.07 11.36
CA GLU A 123 2.25 -1.32 11.97
C GLU A 123 2.66 -2.78 11.87
N GLU A 124 1.76 -3.72 12.16
CA GLU A 124 2.06 -5.15 12.04
C GLU A 124 2.32 -5.54 10.58
N GLU A 125 1.51 -5.05 9.65
CA GLU A 125 1.74 -5.29 8.22
C GLU A 125 3.09 -4.75 7.75
N PHE A 126 3.52 -3.58 8.21
CA PHE A 126 4.85 -3.04 7.91
C PHE A 126 5.99 -3.86 8.50
N LYS A 127 5.85 -4.39 9.71
CA LYS A 127 6.85 -5.28 10.30
C LYS A 127 7.04 -6.54 9.46
N GLU A 128 5.94 -7.18 9.08
CA GLU A 128 5.97 -8.34 8.20
C GLU A 128 6.57 -7.98 6.82
N ALA A 129 6.10 -6.90 6.19
CA ALA A 129 6.59 -6.47 4.88
C ALA A 129 8.11 -6.22 4.86
N LEU A 130 8.67 -5.66 5.93
CA LEU A 130 10.11 -5.39 6.02
C LEU A 130 10.93 -6.69 5.99
N ILE A 131 10.42 -7.79 6.53
CA ILE A 131 11.07 -9.10 6.44
C ILE A 131 11.22 -9.53 4.97
N GLY A 132 10.15 -9.38 4.19
CA GLY A 132 10.17 -9.70 2.77
C GLY A 132 11.08 -8.77 1.96
N ILE A 133 11.07 -7.46 2.26
CA ILE A 133 11.93 -6.48 1.57
C ILE A 133 13.40 -6.86 1.70
N LYS A 134 13.83 -7.31 2.88
CA LYS A 134 15.22 -7.73 3.14
C LYS A 134 15.65 -8.97 2.34
N LYS A 135 14.69 -9.73 1.84
CA LYS A 135 14.91 -10.94 1.06
C LYS A 135 14.77 -10.72 -0.45
N LEU A 136 14.38 -9.52 -0.89
CA LEU A 136 14.28 -9.19 -2.31
C LEU A 136 15.64 -9.27 -3.02
N PRO A 137 15.67 -9.54 -4.33
CA PRO A 137 16.88 -9.42 -5.11
C PRO A 137 17.49 -8.01 -5.03
N PRO A 138 18.84 -7.88 -5.01
CA PRO A 138 19.51 -6.57 -4.91
C PRO A 138 19.06 -5.54 -5.97
N SER A 139 18.65 -6.02 -7.16
CA SER A 139 18.16 -5.19 -8.26
C SER A 139 16.89 -4.42 -7.95
N SER A 140 16.03 -4.96 -7.08
CA SER A 140 14.72 -4.36 -6.72
C SER A 140 14.64 -3.89 -5.27
N MET A 141 15.45 -4.46 -4.39
CA MET A 141 15.41 -4.22 -2.94
C MET A 141 15.44 -2.74 -2.58
N PHE A 142 16.38 -1.96 -3.14
CA PHE A 142 16.52 -0.54 -2.79
C PHE A 142 15.27 0.27 -3.19
N GLY A 143 14.72 0.04 -4.38
CA GLY A 143 13.52 0.75 -4.86
C GLY A 143 12.31 0.48 -3.96
N VAL A 144 12.09 -0.77 -3.59
CA VAL A 144 11.00 -1.17 -2.69
C VAL A 144 11.23 -0.63 -1.28
N TYR A 145 12.45 -0.70 -0.77
CA TYR A 145 12.79 -0.12 0.53
C TYR A 145 12.60 1.39 0.59
N LEU A 146 12.92 2.09 -0.50
CA LEU A 146 12.68 3.53 -0.60
C LEU A 146 11.17 3.85 -0.54
N ALA A 147 10.34 3.11 -1.27
CA ALA A 147 8.89 3.26 -1.21
C ALA A 147 8.36 2.96 0.21
N TYR A 148 8.82 1.88 0.83
CA TYR A 148 8.50 1.52 2.21
C TYR A 148 8.82 2.66 3.18
N THR A 149 10.05 3.20 3.16
CA THR A 149 10.46 4.27 4.08
C THR A 149 9.69 5.57 3.85
N TYR A 150 9.31 5.86 2.61
CA TYR A 150 8.43 6.97 2.30
C TYR A 150 7.05 6.80 2.95
N TYR A 151 6.42 5.62 2.80
CA TYR A 151 5.12 5.35 3.40
C TYR A 151 5.18 5.28 4.93
N VAL A 152 6.24 4.74 5.51
CA VAL A 152 6.48 4.82 6.97
C VAL A 152 6.55 6.27 7.43
N SER A 153 7.24 7.15 6.70
CA SER A 153 7.32 8.58 7.03
C SER A 153 5.95 9.27 6.93
N LEU A 154 5.15 8.94 5.92
CA LEU A 154 3.78 9.42 5.77
C LEU A 154 2.91 8.93 6.93
N PHE A 155 3.00 7.66 7.26
CA PHE A 155 2.26 7.03 8.36
C PHE A 155 2.60 7.68 9.71
N GLN A 156 3.87 7.95 9.99
CA GLN A 156 4.27 8.66 11.21
C GLN A 156 3.67 10.09 11.29
N LYS A 157 3.49 10.75 10.16
CA LYS A 157 2.79 12.05 10.13
C LYS A 157 1.29 11.89 10.42
N ILE A 158 0.65 10.86 9.89
CA ILE A 158 -0.77 10.55 10.16
C ILE A 158 -0.95 10.23 11.64
N LYS A 159 -0.07 9.43 12.24
CA LYS A 159 -0.12 9.08 13.68
C LYS A 159 -0.07 10.28 14.61
N ARG A 160 0.67 11.33 14.23
CA ARG A 160 0.77 12.58 15.02
C ARG A 160 -0.47 13.48 14.94
N LYS A 161 -1.42 13.14 14.07
CA LYS A 161 -2.66 13.88 13.86
C LYS A 161 -3.81 13.21 14.61
N SER A 162 -4.72 14.00 15.15
CA SER A 162 -5.98 13.47 15.67
C SER A 162 -6.89 12.98 14.54
N SER A 163 -7.88 12.16 14.89
CA SER A 163 -8.92 11.72 13.95
C SER A 163 -9.61 12.93 13.28
N ASN A 164 -9.93 13.95 14.06
CA ASN A 164 -10.55 15.18 13.55
C ASN A 164 -9.64 15.94 12.57
N GLU A 165 -8.32 15.99 12.82
CA GLU A 165 -7.39 16.65 11.90
C GLU A 165 -7.32 15.95 10.55
N ILE A 166 -7.30 14.60 10.51
CA ILE A 166 -7.25 13.85 9.24
C ILE A 166 -8.58 13.88 8.49
N LEU A 167 -9.71 13.99 9.18
CA LEU A 167 -11.03 14.22 8.57
C LEU A 167 -11.15 15.60 7.91
N ASN A 168 -10.39 16.59 8.38
CA ASN A 168 -10.49 17.96 7.90
C ASN A 168 -9.34 18.38 6.98
N ARG A 169 -8.23 17.65 6.96
CA ARG A 169 -7.05 18.02 6.18
C ARG A 169 -6.25 16.82 5.69
N ARG A 170 -6.06 16.76 4.37
CA ARG A 170 -5.19 15.77 3.73
C ARG A 170 -3.74 15.89 4.23
N VAL A 171 -3.14 14.77 4.68
CA VAL A 171 -1.76 14.73 5.13
C VAL A 171 -0.81 14.58 3.94
N ARG A 172 0.25 15.39 3.89
CA ARG A 172 1.23 15.36 2.80
C ARG A 172 2.66 15.40 3.34
N ILE A 173 3.59 14.81 2.58
CA ILE A 173 5.03 14.97 2.79
C ILE A 173 5.52 16.02 1.79
N PRO A 174 6.12 17.15 2.25
CA PRO A 174 6.74 18.14 1.38
C PRO A 174 7.89 17.56 0.54
N ASN A 175 8.17 18.16 -0.62
CA ASN A 175 9.21 17.65 -1.51
C ASN A 175 10.61 17.64 -0.86
N SER A 176 10.91 18.63 0.00
CA SER A 176 12.17 18.67 0.76
C SER A 176 12.33 17.46 1.69
N GLU A 177 11.25 17.04 2.35
CA GLU A 177 11.27 15.85 3.21
C GLU A 177 11.37 14.56 2.39
N LYS A 178 10.77 14.51 1.19
CA LYS A 178 10.93 13.36 0.28
C LYS A 178 12.40 13.15 -0.09
N ALA A 179 13.11 14.23 -0.43
CA ALA A 179 14.54 14.19 -0.73
C ALA A 179 15.35 13.70 0.47
N LEU A 180 15.03 14.18 1.67
CA LEU A 180 15.69 13.73 2.91
C LEU A 180 15.42 12.24 3.21
N VAL A 181 14.19 11.77 3.01
CA VAL A 181 13.85 10.35 3.17
C VAL A 181 14.64 9.51 2.18
N ALA A 182 14.72 9.93 0.90
CA ALA A 182 15.48 9.22 -0.11
C ALA A 182 16.98 9.13 0.25
N PHE A 183 17.57 10.24 0.69
CA PHE A 183 18.98 10.28 1.09
C PHE A 183 19.26 9.38 2.31
N LYS A 184 18.43 9.46 3.36
CA LYS A 184 18.56 8.61 4.54
C LYS A 184 18.40 7.13 4.21
N SER A 185 17.44 6.79 3.33
CA SER A 185 17.21 5.43 2.87
C SER A 185 18.40 4.88 2.10
N TYR A 186 19.01 5.70 1.25
CA TYR A 186 20.23 5.34 0.52
C TYR A 186 21.41 5.06 1.47
N LEU A 187 21.63 5.93 2.45
CA LEU A 187 22.70 5.72 3.44
C LEU A 187 22.49 4.42 4.22
N ARG A 188 21.28 4.17 4.71
CA ARG A 188 20.97 2.93 5.43
C ARG A 188 21.18 1.69 4.56
N TYR A 189 20.76 1.74 3.31
CA TYR A 189 20.97 0.64 2.37
C TYR A 189 22.46 0.37 2.15
N LYS A 190 23.30 1.41 2.00
CA LYS A 190 24.76 1.28 1.79
C LYS A 190 25.52 0.82 3.03
N THR A 191 25.06 1.12 4.22
CA THR A 191 25.72 0.72 5.48
C THR A 191 25.31 -0.67 5.96
N ALA A 192 24.77 -1.53 5.07
CA ALA A 192 24.40 -2.91 5.34
C ALA A 192 23.33 -3.07 6.46
N PHE A 193 22.44 -2.12 6.55
CA PHE A 193 21.32 -2.21 7.49
C PHE A 193 20.16 -3.07 6.95
N LEU A 194 20.32 -3.63 5.75
CA LEU A 194 19.40 -4.56 5.11
C LEU A 194 20.01 -5.95 4.99
#